data_adcf6f42100b14fce1ccea809f858636
#
_entry.id   adcf6f42100b14fce1ccea809f858636
#
_cell.length_a   1.000
_cell.length_b   1.000
_cell.length_c   1.000
_cell.angle_alpha   90.00
_cell.angle_beta   90.00
_cell.angle_gamma   90.00
#
_symmetry.space_group_name_H-M   'P 1'
#
loop_
_entity.id
_entity.type
_entity.pdbx_description
1 polymer ?
#
loop_
_entity_poly.entity_id
_entity_poly.type
_entity_poly.pdbx_seq_one_letter_code
_entity_poly.pdbx_strand_id
1 'polypeptide(L)'
;MRKILLLICSLLVFACSTAPKKTGEIFDLRKRAEAQLVQGNKQANHGNLDNAMLFLDEAVRLAALTDDPGLRIRAGISRSNVLFSLGRSGEAVEGWNESLNEAVHTGDREMAAVCRVHISRGKLLSPGGNVQAQAVRDEVNRDLALIKSDRLYIAFAWMVIGLAERDLGRYAQAEAALRRSLDIHEKDSNFELAAYNWFLIASFRSLSGDYGKARQALESAIAFDRRVENSWGLANDWRAMGDVQKKAGDRESSRAAYTRAAGIFRALDLEEAAADALSRIDA
;
A
#
# COMPACT_ATOMS: atom_id res chain seq x y z
N MET A 1 -49.54 9.15 76.45
CA MET A 1 -49.03 9.93 75.33
C MET A 1 -47.92 9.12 74.60
N ARG A 2 -48.29 8.44 73.54
CA ARG A 2 -47.37 7.56 72.78
C ARG A 2 -46.63 8.40 71.75
N LYS A 3 -45.29 8.45 71.83
CA LYS A 3 -44.45 9.01 70.87
C LYS A 3 -44.26 7.98 69.73
N ILE A 4 -44.78 8.27 68.53
CA ILE A 4 -44.57 7.48 67.28
C ILE A 4 -43.24 7.90 66.77
N LEU A 5 -42.28 7.01 66.77
CA LEU A 5 -40.99 7.17 66.15
C LEU A 5 -41.12 6.74 64.70
N LEU A 6 -41.14 7.70 63.76
CA LEU A 6 -41.10 7.43 62.35
C LEU A 6 -39.67 7.07 61.97
N LEU A 7 -39.45 5.79 61.70
CA LEU A 7 -38.23 5.28 61.14
C LEU A 7 -38.29 5.50 59.63
N ILE A 8 -37.61 6.54 59.16
CA ILE A 8 -37.40 6.74 57.72
C ILE A 8 -36.32 5.74 57.29
N CYS A 9 -36.72 4.60 56.71
CA CYS A 9 -35.83 3.73 55.95
C CYS A 9 -35.49 4.44 54.66
N SER A 10 -34.33 5.10 54.64
CA SER A 10 -33.69 5.53 53.41
C SER A 10 -33.22 4.29 52.65
N LEU A 11 -34.02 3.80 51.72
CA LEU A 11 -33.59 2.86 50.69
C LEU A 11 -32.56 3.57 49.80
N LEU A 12 -31.29 3.40 50.16
CA LEU A 12 -30.19 3.62 49.24
C LEU A 12 -30.32 2.59 48.11
N VAL A 13 -31.03 2.94 47.05
CA VAL A 13 -30.98 2.23 45.80
C VAL A 13 -29.56 2.44 45.26
N PHE A 14 -28.68 1.50 45.58
CA PHE A 14 -27.47 1.32 44.79
C PHE A 14 -27.95 0.96 43.39
N ALA A 15 -28.13 1.96 42.55
CA ALA A 15 -28.20 1.76 41.14
C ALA A 15 -26.83 1.20 40.72
N CYS A 16 -26.68 -0.13 40.82
CA CYS A 16 -25.66 -0.81 40.06
C CYS A 16 -25.91 -0.40 38.63
N SER A 17 -25.07 0.50 38.13
CA SER A 17 -25.00 0.79 36.71
C SER A 17 -24.70 -0.53 36.01
N THR A 18 -25.74 -1.20 35.57
CA THR A 18 -25.66 -2.35 34.66
C THR A 18 -25.44 -1.87 33.21
N ALA A 19 -24.92 -0.67 33.05
CA ALA A 19 -24.39 -0.28 31.76
C ALA A 19 -23.32 -1.32 31.43
N PRO A 20 -23.49 -2.04 30.28
CA PRO A 20 -22.57 -3.09 29.95
C PRO A 20 -21.18 -2.47 29.82
N LYS A 21 -20.23 -2.94 30.64
CA LYS A 21 -18.78 -2.63 30.49
C LYS A 21 -18.21 -3.09 29.14
N LYS A 22 -19.06 -3.41 28.15
CA LYS A 22 -18.73 -4.10 26.90
C LYS A 22 -18.46 -3.21 25.71
N THR A 23 -18.39 -1.92 25.87
CA THR A 23 -17.71 -1.11 24.83
C THR A 23 -16.23 -1.50 24.72
N GLY A 24 -15.63 -2.10 25.74
CA GLY A 24 -14.26 -2.56 25.76
C GLY A 24 -13.98 -3.71 24.77
N GLU A 25 -14.87 -4.71 24.70
CA GLU A 25 -14.56 -5.93 23.91
C GLU A 25 -14.65 -5.68 22.39
N ILE A 26 -15.67 -4.95 21.92
CA ILE A 26 -15.78 -4.53 20.51
C ILE A 26 -14.66 -3.56 20.17
N PHE A 27 -14.34 -2.64 21.07
CA PHE A 27 -13.24 -1.70 20.89
C PHE A 27 -11.88 -2.41 20.83
N ASP A 28 -11.66 -3.44 21.63
CA ASP A 28 -10.45 -4.26 21.60
C ASP A 28 -10.34 -5.08 20.30
N LEU A 29 -11.44 -5.66 19.80
CA LEU A 29 -11.46 -6.37 18.52
C LEU A 29 -11.14 -5.42 17.36
N ARG A 30 -11.74 -4.23 17.34
CA ARG A 30 -11.47 -3.22 16.33
C ARG A 30 -10.00 -2.80 16.34
N LYS A 31 -9.44 -2.47 17.50
CA LYS A 31 -8.03 -2.12 17.63
C LYS A 31 -7.11 -3.25 17.17
N ARG A 32 -7.44 -4.49 17.51
CA ARG A 32 -6.68 -5.65 17.05
C ARG A 32 -6.75 -5.80 15.53
N ALA A 33 -7.93 -5.62 14.93
CA ALA A 33 -8.07 -5.67 13.47
C ALA A 33 -7.24 -4.58 12.79
N GLU A 34 -7.28 -3.34 13.29
CA GLU A 34 -6.47 -2.22 12.80
C GLU A 34 -4.96 -2.52 12.95
N ALA A 35 -4.53 -3.08 14.08
CA ALA A 35 -3.14 -3.46 14.29
C ALA A 35 -2.68 -4.55 13.32
N GLN A 36 -3.52 -5.57 13.06
CA GLN A 36 -3.23 -6.61 12.07
C GLN A 36 -3.15 -6.03 10.66
N LEU A 37 -4.06 -5.12 10.30
CA LEU A 37 -4.05 -4.43 9.01
C LEU A 37 -2.75 -3.63 8.80
N VAL A 38 -2.35 -2.84 9.80
CA VAL A 38 -1.09 -2.07 9.74
C VAL A 38 0.11 -3.00 9.61
N GLN A 39 0.15 -4.07 10.40
CA GLN A 39 1.27 -5.02 10.36
C GLN A 39 1.33 -5.78 9.03
N GLY A 40 0.17 -6.20 8.50
CA GLY A 40 0.10 -6.83 7.19
C GLY A 40 0.61 -5.94 6.07
N ASN A 41 0.20 -4.67 6.05
CA ASN A 41 0.68 -3.70 5.08
C ASN A 41 2.20 -3.46 5.22
N LYS A 42 2.73 -3.39 6.44
CA LYS A 42 4.16 -3.26 6.68
C LYS A 42 4.92 -4.49 6.13
N GLN A 43 4.46 -5.70 6.41
CA GLN A 43 5.08 -6.93 5.87
C GLN A 43 5.06 -6.94 4.34
N ALA A 44 3.95 -6.52 3.71
CA ALA A 44 3.85 -6.41 2.26
C ALA A 44 4.85 -5.42 1.67
N ASN A 45 5.02 -4.24 2.29
CA ASN A 45 6.00 -3.24 1.85
C ASN A 45 7.45 -3.72 1.96
N HIS A 46 7.72 -4.64 2.88
CA HIS A 46 9.04 -5.27 3.07
C HIS A 46 9.20 -6.57 2.25
N GLY A 47 8.26 -6.89 1.35
CA GLY A 47 8.32 -8.07 0.48
C GLY A 47 7.96 -9.40 1.15
N ASN A 48 7.60 -9.40 2.43
CA ASN A 48 7.22 -10.60 3.18
C ASN A 48 5.75 -10.97 2.93
N LEU A 49 5.42 -11.35 1.69
CA LEU A 49 4.04 -11.48 1.23
C LEU A 49 3.26 -12.58 1.97
N ASP A 50 3.89 -13.71 2.31
CA ASP A 50 3.23 -14.80 3.05
C ASP A 50 2.86 -14.34 4.47
N ASN A 51 3.77 -13.67 5.18
CA ASN A 51 3.47 -13.09 6.48
C ASN A 51 2.42 -11.99 6.38
N ALA A 52 2.47 -11.17 5.34
CA ALA A 52 1.45 -10.16 5.08
C ALA A 52 0.06 -10.79 4.96
N MET A 53 -0.07 -11.91 4.24
CA MET A 53 -1.34 -12.64 4.12
C MET A 53 -1.87 -13.12 5.47
N LEU A 54 -1.02 -13.68 6.34
CA LEU A 54 -1.44 -14.13 7.68
C LEU A 54 -2.04 -12.98 8.50
N PHE A 55 -1.37 -11.83 8.53
CA PHE A 55 -1.88 -10.66 9.23
C PHE A 55 -3.16 -10.10 8.62
N LEU A 56 -3.26 -10.07 7.29
CA LEU A 56 -4.42 -9.51 6.58
C LEU A 56 -5.63 -10.43 6.62
N ASP A 57 -5.46 -11.74 6.59
CA ASP A 57 -6.54 -12.72 6.81
C ASP A 57 -7.13 -12.54 8.22
N GLU A 58 -6.28 -12.37 9.23
CA GLU A 58 -6.74 -12.09 10.60
C GLU A 58 -7.41 -10.71 10.72
N ALA A 59 -6.90 -9.68 10.01
CA ALA A 59 -7.54 -8.37 9.96
C ALA A 59 -8.96 -8.45 9.38
N VAL A 60 -9.14 -9.15 8.26
CA VAL A 60 -10.45 -9.38 7.63
C VAL A 60 -11.39 -10.14 8.58
N ARG A 61 -10.89 -11.21 9.21
CA ARG A 61 -11.68 -12.00 10.17
C ARG A 61 -12.14 -11.17 11.37
N LEU A 62 -11.23 -10.37 11.97
CA LEU A 62 -11.56 -9.51 13.11
C LEU A 62 -12.50 -8.36 12.70
N ALA A 63 -12.30 -7.77 11.52
CA ALA A 63 -13.18 -6.74 10.99
C ALA A 63 -14.62 -7.24 10.81
N ALA A 64 -14.80 -8.49 10.36
CA ALA A 64 -16.10 -9.11 10.25
C ALA A 64 -16.81 -9.24 11.61
N LEU A 65 -16.05 -9.52 12.69
CA LEU A 65 -16.60 -9.64 14.05
C LEU A 65 -17.03 -8.30 14.66
N THR A 66 -16.53 -7.18 14.13
CA THR A 66 -16.86 -5.84 14.65
C THR A 66 -18.05 -5.19 13.97
N ASP A 67 -18.57 -5.81 12.90
CA ASP A 67 -19.59 -5.23 12.03
C ASP A 67 -19.26 -3.79 11.57
N ASP A 68 -17.96 -3.55 11.28
CA ASP A 68 -17.44 -2.27 10.80
C ASP A 68 -17.17 -2.37 9.28
N PRO A 69 -18.07 -1.86 8.43
CA PRO A 69 -17.90 -1.94 6.99
C PRO A 69 -16.63 -1.24 6.49
N GLY A 70 -16.30 -0.08 7.07
CA GLY A 70 -15.10 0.66 6.67
C GLY A 70 -13.81 -0.12 6.93
N LEU A 71 -13.74 -0.82 8.05
CA LEU A 71 -12.60 -1.66 8.38
C LEU A 71 -12.54 -2.92 7.50
N ARG A 72 -13.69 -3.57 7.22
CA ARG A 72 -13.77 -4.71 6.29
C ARG A 72 -13.28 -4.33 4.90
N ILE A 73 -13.74 -3.19 4.36
CA ILE A 73 -13.32 -2.69 3.05
C ILE A 73 -11.80 -2.47 3.02
N ARG A 74 -11.23 -1.76 4.01
CA ARG A 74 -9.79 -1.50 4.07
C ARG A 74 -8.96 -2.78 4.17
N ALA A 75 -9.38 -3.71 5.02
CA ALA A 75 -8.69 -5.00 5.16
C ALA A 75 -8.80 -5.84 3.88
N GLY A 76 -9.97 -5.89 3.26
CA GLY A 76 -10.21 -6.57 1.98
C GLY A 76 -9.36 -6.01 0.84
N ILE A 77 -9.25 -4.68 0.72
CA ILE A 77 -8.37 -4.02 -0.26
C ILE A 77 -6.91 -4.43 -0.03
N SER A 78 -6.41 -4.33 1.20
CA SER A 78 -5.02 -4.66 1.51
C SER A 78 -4.71 -6.12 1.24
N ARG A 79 -5.61 -7.04 1.62
CA ARG A 79 -5.49 -8.47 1.31
C ARG A 79 -5.43 -8.71 -0.20
N SER A 80 -6.31 -8.09 -0.95
CA SER A 80 -6.35 -8.22 -2.42
C SER A 80 -5.09 -7.65 -3.08
N ASN A 81 -4.50 -6.57 -2.54
CA ASN A 81 -3.23 -6.05 -3.02
C ASN A 81 -2.09 -7.07 -2.85
N VAL A 82 -2.05 -7.80 -1.74
CA VAL A 82 -1.05 -8.86 -1.52
C VAL A 82 -1.31 -10.06 -2.42
N LEU A 83 -2.56 -10.49 -2.60
CA LEU A 83 -2.92 -11.53 -3.57
C LEU A 83 -2.45 -11.18 -4.98
N PHE A 84 -2.63 -9.92 -5.39
CA PHE A 84 -2.13 -9.46 -6.69
C PHE A 84 -0.60 -9.54 -6.79
N SER A 85 0.11 -9.16 -5.73
CA SER A 85 1.58 -9.24 -5.66
C SER A 85 2.11 -10.68 -5.67
N LEU A 86 1.32 -11.64 -5.16
CA LEU A 86 1.58 -13.08 -5.22
C LEU A 86 1.24 -13.70 -6.60
N GLY A 87 0.81 -12.90 -7.59
CA GLY A 87 0.39 -13.39 -8.90
C GLY A 87 -1.02 -14.01 -8.93
N ARG A 88 -1.76 -14.00 -7.80
CA ARG A 88 -3.12 -14.52 -7.65
C ARG A 88 -4.14 -13.48 -8.13
N SER A 89 -3.97 -13.02 -9.39
CA SER A 89 -4.71 -11.86 -9.93
C SER A 89 -6.22 -12.06 -9.97
N GLY A 90 -6.72 -13.29 -10.22
CA GLY A 90 -8.16 -13.58 -10.21
C GLY A 90 -8.79 -13.30 -8.85
N GLU A 91 -8.19 -13.86 -7.79
CA GLU A 91 -8.65 -13.68 -6.42
C GLU A 91 -8.51 -12.22 -5.93
N ALA A 92 -7.47 -11.51 -6.39
CA ALA A 92 -7.30 -10.10 -6.10
C ALA A 92 -8.45 -9.26 -6.68
N VAL A 93 -8.80 -9.50 -7.95
CA VAL A 93 -9.92 -8.80 -8.62
C VAL A 93 -11.24 -9.09 -7.92
N GLU A 94 -11.47 -10.34 -7.53
CA GLU A 94 -12.67 -10.77 -6.79
C GLU A 94 -12.78 -10.02 -5.45
N GLY A 95 -11.73 -10.00 -4.63
CA GLY A 95 -11.73 -9.31 -3.35
C GLY A 95 -11.84 -7.79 -3.45
N TRP A 96 -11.27 -7.14 -4.49
CA TRP A 96 -11.52 -5.72 -4.73
C TRP A 96 -12.98 -5.45 -5.12
N ASN A 97 -13.63 -6.34 -5.90
CA ASN A 97 -15.05 -6.20 -6.26
C ASN A 97 -15.96 -6.45 -5.05
N GLU A 98 -15.64 -7.39 -4.17
CA GLU A 98 -16.34 -7.58 -2.90
C GLU A 98 -16.30 -6.30 -2.04
N SER A 99 -15.10 -5.71 -1.88
CA SER A 99 -14.91 -4.45 -1.18
C SER A 99 -15.68 -3.29 -1.83
N LEU A 100 -15.73 -3.23 -3.17
CA LEU A 100 -16.52 -2.25 -3.92
C LEU A 100 -18.01 -2.42 -3.67
N ASN A 101 -18.50 -3.66 -3.75
CA ASN A 101 -19.92 -3.96 -3.52
C ASN A 101 -20.34 -3.57 -2.10
N GLU A 102 -19.52 -3.82 -1.10
CA GLU A 102 -19.78 -3.39 0.27
C GLU A 102 -19.81 -1.87 0.41
N ALA A 103 -18.83 -1.16 -0.18
CA ALA A 103 -18.81 0.30 -0.17
C ALA A 103 -20.05 0.92 -0.85
N VAL A 104 -20.51 0.32 -1.95
CA VAL A 104 -21.73 0.74 -2.65
C VAL A 104 -22.96 0.46 -1.78
N HIS A 105 -23.05 -0.72 -1.16
CA HIS A 105 -24.16 -1.10 -0.30
C HIS A 105 -24.31 -0.19 0.92
N THR A 106 -23.20 0.22 1.52
CA THR A 106 -23.18 1.14 2.66
C THR A 106 -23.30 2.61 2.27
N GLY A 107 -23.31 2.93 0.98
CA GLY A 107 -23.38 4.30 0.47
C GLY A 107 -22.08 5.09 0.61
N ASP A 108 -20.96 4.43 0.94
CA ASP A 108 -19.65 5.07 1.06
C ASP A 108 -19.06 5.33 -0.33
N ARG A 109 -19.37 6.50 -0.89
CA ARG A 109 -18.94 6.90 -2.22
C ARG A 109 -17.42 7.07 -2.33
N GLU A 110 -16.79 7.50 -1.25
CA GLU A 110 -15.32 7.69 -1.21
C GLU A 110 -14.62 6.34 -1.26
N MET A 111 -15.00 5.39 -0.39
CA MET A 111 -14.42 4.05 -0.41
C MET A 111 -14.75 3.28 -1.70
N ALA A 112 -15.93 3.48 -2.29
CA ALA A 112 -16.22 2.92 -3.61
C ALA A 112 -15.29 3.46 -4.70
N ALA A 113 -14.93 4.76 -4.66
CA ALA A 113 -13.93 5.34 -5.56
C ALA A 113 -12.55 4.74 -5.32
N VAL A 114 -12.14 4.57 -4.05
CA VAL A 114 -10.87 3.92 -3.69
C VAL A 114 -10.80 2.50 -4.26
N CYS A 115 -11.83 1.68 -4.10
CA CYS A 115 -11.89 0.32 -4.65
C CYS A 115 -11.71 0.32 -6.17
N ARG A 116 -12.39 1.24 -6.89
CA ARG A 116 -12.24 1.36 -8.35
C ARG A 116 -10.83 1.75 -8.77
N VAL A 117 -10.13 2.60 -7.99
CA VAL A 117 -8.72 2.93 -8.25
C VAL A 117 -7.83 1.69 -8.14
N HIS A 118 -8.05 0.81 -7.14
CA HIS A 118 -7.32 -0.45 -7.02
C HIS A 118 -7.60 -1.40 -8.19
N ILE A 119 -8.85 -1.55 -8.59
CA ILE A 119 -9.24 -2.34 -9.78
C ILE A 119 -8.57 -1.78 -11.04
N SER A 120 -8.56 -0.45 -11.21
CA SER A 120 -7.93 0.24 -12.34
C SER A 120 -6.41 0.01 -12.37
N ARG A 121 -5.74 0.03 -11.20
CA ARG A 121 -4.33 -0.37 -11.12
C ARG A 121 -4.13 -1.83 -11.55
N GLY A 122 -5.00 -2.73 -11.10
CA GLY A 122 -4.96 -4.14 -11.51
C GLY A 122 -5.06 -4.29 -13.03
N LYS A 123 -5.96 -3.54 -13.68
CA LYS A 123 -6.09 -3.53 -15.16
C LYS A 123 -4.79 -3.11 -15.85
N LEU A 124 -4.10 -2.06 -15.37
CA LEU A 124 -2.83 -1.59 -15.94
C LEU A 124 -1.70 -2.60 -15.81
N LEU A 125 -1.61 -3.27 -14.67
CA LEU A 125 -0.51 -4.19 -14.36
C LEU A 125 -0.74 -5.61 -14.87
N SER A 126 -1.93 -5.90 -15.43
CA SER A 126 -2.23 -7.18 -16.07
C SER A 126 -1.65 -7.24 -17.49
N PRO A 127 -1.41 -8.43 -18.05
CA PRO A 127 -0.95 -8.58 -19.44
C PRO A 127 -1.85 -7.82 -20.41
N GLY A 128 -1.26 -6.96 -21.26
CA GLY A 128 -2.00 -6.12 -22.22
C GLY A 128 -2.66 -4.87 -21.59
N GLY A 129 -2.38 -4.54 -20.35
CA GLY A 129 -2.98 -3.41 -19.64
C GLY A 129 -2.70 -2.03 -20.26
N ASN A 130 -1.60 -1.89 -21.00
CA ASN A 130 -1.25 -0.66 -21.71
C ASN A 130 -2.32 -0.21 -22.73
N VAL A 131 -3.07 -1.14 -23.33
CA VAL A 131 -4.20 -0.84 -24.23
C VAL A 131 -5.32 -0.08 -23.50
N GLN A 132 -5.44 -0.26 -22.19
CA GLN A 132 -6.46 0.36 -21.35
C GLN A 132 -5.98 1.66 -20.67
N ALA A 133 -4.72 2.04 -20.84
CA ALA A 133 -4.10 3.12 -20.07
C ALA A 133 -4.86 4.46 -20.15
N GLN A 134 -5.39 4.83 -21.32
CA GLN A 134 -6.19 6.06 -21.47
C GLN A 134 -7.50 5.98 -20.67
N ALA A 135 -8.22 4.87 -20.78
CA ALA A 135 -9.48 4.66 -20.06
C ALA A 135 -9.24 4.65 -18.53
N VAL A 136 -8.21 3.93 -18.08
CA VAL A 136 -7.82 3.89 -16.67
C VAL A 136 -7.47 5.28 -16.15
N ARG A 137 -6.67 6.06 -16.87
CA ARG A 137 -6.35 7.44 -16.48
C ARG A 137 -7.61 8.28 -16.27
N ASP A 138 -8.57 8.19 -17.20
CA ASP A 138 -9.79 8.98 -17.16
C ASP A 138 -10.74 8.49 -16.04
N GLU A 139 -10.81 7.18 -15.80
CA GLU A 139 -11.53 6.59 -14.66
C GLU A 139 -10.95 7.08 -13.33
N VAL A 140 -9.64 6.96 -13.14
CA VAL A 140 -8.99 7.33 -11.88
C VAL A 140 -9.06 8.85 -11.62
N ASN A 141 -9.00 9.69 -12.65
CA ASN A 141 -9.21 11.14 -12.48
C ASN A 141 -10.62 11.48 -11.98
N ARG A 142 -11.66 10.76 -12.44
CA ARG A 142 -13.03 10.93 -11.92
C ARG A 142 -13.15 10.46 -10.46
N ASP A 143 -12.55 9.32 -10.14
CA ASP A 143 -12.56 8.76 -8.79
C ASP A 143 -11.76 9.60 -7.80
N LEU A 144 -10.60 10.13 -8.21
CA LEU A 144 -9.79 11.04 -7.39
C LEU A 144 -10.58 12.27 -6.93
N ALA A 145 -11.50 12.79 -7.74
CA ALA A 145 -12.37 13.90 -7.36
C ALA A 145 -13.34 13.56 -6.20
N LEU A 146 -13.58 12.27 -5.96
CA LEU A 146 -14.44 11.76 -4.89
C LEU A 146 -13.67 11.43 -3.61
N ILE A 147 -12.35 11.21 -3.69
CA ILE A 147 -11.49 10.87 -2.55
C ILE A 147 -11.02 12.18 -1.89
N LYS A 148 -11.43 12.44 -0.64
CA LYS A 148 -11.19 13.73 0.02
C LYS A 148 -10.62 13.62 1.43
N SER A 149 -10.98 12.57 2.16
CA SER A 149 -10.67 12.45 3.58
C SER A 149 -9.32 11.79 3.85
N ASP A 150 -8.93 10.83 3.06
CA ASP A 150 -7.71 10.05 3.27
C ASP A 150 -6.63 10.39 2.25
N ARG A 151 -5.59 11.07 2.72
CA ARG A 151 -4.45 11.52 1.92
C ARG A 151 -3.66 10.36 1.30
N LEU A 152 -3.64 9.20 1.98
CA LEU A 152 -2.97 8.00 1.48
C LEU A 152 -3.63 7.51 0.18
N TYR A 153 -4.96 7.48 0.13
CA TYR A 153 -5.69 7.09 -1.08
C TYR A 153 -5.60 8.14 -2.20
N ILE A 154 -5.52 9.44 -1.84
CA ILE A 154 -5.23 10.50 -2.81
C ILE A 154 -3.86 10.29 -3.44
N ALA A 155 -2.83 10.02 -2.64
CA ALA A 155 -1.49 9.72 -3.12
C ALA A 155 -1.45 8.47 -4.01
N PHE A 156 -2.16 7.42 -3.60
CA PHE A 156 -2.28 6.20 -4.38
C PHE A 156 -2.95 6.44 -5.75
N ALA A 157 -4.02 7.23 -5.80
CA ALA A 157 -4.67 7.59 -7.07
C ALA A 157 -3.73 8.36 -7.99
N TRP A 158 -2.93 9.31 -7.47
CA TRP A 158 -1.91 10.01 -8.25
C TRP A 158 -0.83 9.05 -8.78
N MET A 159 -0.43 8.06 -8.00
CA MET A 159 0.51 7.03 -8.44
C MET A 159 -0.09 6.22 -9.62
N VAL A 160 -1.34 5.81 -9.54
CA VAL A 160 -2.01 5.06 -10.62
C VAL A 160 -2.15 5.90 -11.89
N ILE A 161 -2.46 7.21 -11.77
CA ILE A 161 -2.44 8.14 -12.89
C ILE A 161 -1.03 8.19 -13.52
N GLY A 162 0.02 8.25 -12.70
CA GLY A 162 1.41 8.22 -13.17
C GLY A 162 1.74 6.95 -13.96
N LEU A 163 1.30 5.79 -13.49
CA LEU A 163 1.46 4.52 -14.21
C LEU A 163 0.72 4.53 -15.55
N ALA A 164 -0.50 5.05 -15.60
CA ALA A 164 -1.27 5.16 -16.83
C ALA A 164 -0.59 6.12 -17.85
N GLU A 165 -0.09 7.27 -17.39
CA GLU A 165 0.63 8.22 -18.26
C GLU A 165 1.96 7.63 -18.78
N ARG A 166 2.65 6.80 -17.98
CA ARG A 166 3.83 6.03 -18.44
C ARG A 166 3.45 5.11 -19.62
N ASP A 167 2.37 4.36 -19.48
CA ASP A 167 1.93 3.39 -20.50
C ASP A 167 1.46 4.09 -21.78
N LEU A 168 1.06 5.36 -21.66
CA LEU A 168 0.78 6.24 -22.80
C LEU A 168 2.04 6.89 -23.41
N GLY A 169 3.24 6.60 -22.88
CA GLY A 169 4.50 7.22 -23.31
C GLY A 169 4.67 8.68 -22.88
N ARG A 170 3.82 9.18 -22.00
CA ARG A 170 3.79 10.57 -21.53
C ARG A 170 4.62 10.73 -20.25
N TYR A 171 5.92 10.51 -20.33
CA TYR A 171 6.80 10.40 -19.16
C TYR A 171 6.86 11.68 -18.29
N ALA A 172 6.73 12.87 -18.89
CA ALA A 172 6.70 14.13 -18.13
C ALA A 172 5.42 14.24 -17.27
N GLN A 173 4.28 13.86 -17.81
CA GLN A 173 3.00 13.81 -17.07
C GLN A 173 3.02 12.71 -16.01
N ALA A 174 3.59 11.56 -16.33
CA ALA A 174 3.78 10.46 -15.39
C ALA A 174 4.61 10.90 -14.16
N GLU A 175 5.74 11.56 -14.37
CA GLU A 175 6.56 12.11 -13.29
C GLU A 175 5.80 13.19 -12.50
N ALA A 176 5.08 14.08 -13.16
CA ALA A 176 4.30 15.13 -12.49
C ALA A 176 3.22 14.54 -11.56
N ALA A 177 2.56 13.46 -11.97
CA ALA A 177 1.60 12.75 -11.14
C ALA A 177 2.28 12.08 -9.93
N LEU A 178 3.40 11.38 -10.15
CA LEU A 178 4.15 10.76 -9.05
C LEU A 178 4.70 11.78 -8.05
N ARG A 179 5.10 12.98 -8.49
CA ARG A 179 5.55 14.03 -7.58
C ARG A 179 4.43 14.52 -6.65
N ARG A 180 3.18 14.55 -7.12
CA ARG A 180 2.03 14.85 -6.26
C ARG A 180 1.81 13.77 -5.19
N SER A 181 1.95 12.51 -5.58
CA SER A 181 1.91 11.39 -4.65
C SER A 181 3.05 11.46 -3.62
N LEU A 182 4.28 11.69 -4.10
CA LEU A 182 5.48 11.82 -3.29
C LEU A 182 5.38 12.97 -2.26
N ASP A 183 4.92 14.15 -2.66
CA ASP A 183 4.72 15.30 -1.76
C ASP A 183 3.78 14.97 -0.59
N ILE A 184 2.75 14.17 -0.84
CA ILE A 184 1.85 13.70 0.21
C ILE A 184 2.59 12.75 1.17
N HIS A 185 3.31 11.76 0.63
CA HIS A 185 4.01 10.77 1.44
C HIS A 185 5.12 11.38 2.29
N GLU A 186 5.90 12.33 1.73
CA GLU A 186 6.94 13.02 2.47
C GLU A 186 6.37 13.88 3.60
N LYS A 187 5.27 14.63 3.36
CA LYS A 187 4.60 15.43 4.38
C LYS A 187 3.99 14.59 5.51
N ASP A 188 3.48 13.41 5.17
CA ASP A 188 2.85 12.51 6.12
C ASP A 188 3.85 11.51 6.74
N SER A 189 5.16 11.67 6.44
CA SER A 189 6.25 10.79 6.91
C SER A 189 6.09 9.30 6.52
N ASN A 190 5.38 9.02 5.43
CA ASN A 190 5.24 7.70 4.84
C ASN A 190 6.47 7.38 3.95
N PHE A 191 7.63 7.25 4.57
CA PHE A 191 8.91 7.19 3.85
C PHE A 191 9.11 5.95 3.01
N GLU A 192 8.50 4.81 3.35
CA GLU A 192 8.49 3.60 2.52
C GLU A 192 7.79 3.85 1.17
N LEU A 193 6.64 4.52 1.21
CA LEU A 193 5.89 4.86 0.00
C LEU A 193 6.55 6.00 -0.80
N ALA A 194 7.25 6.91 -0.11
CA ALA A 194 8.09 7.91 -0.75
C ALA A 194 9.26 7.26 -1.52
N ALA A 195 9.94 6.25 -0.92
CA ALA A 195 10.99 5.47 -1.58
C ALA A 195 10.44 4.82 -2.86
N TYR A 196 9.29 4.15 -2.77
CA TYR A 196 8.66 3.52 -3.92
C TYR A 196 8.30 4.53 -5.04
N ASN A 197 7.83 5.73 -4.69
CA ASN A 197 7.58 6.77 -5.69
C ASN A 197 8.87 7.25 -6.38
N TRP A 198 9.97 7.40 -5.65
CA TRP A 198 11.26 7.71 -6.24
C TRP A 198 11.77 6.61 -7.17
N PHE A 199 11.58 5.34 -6.78
CA PHE A 199 11.85 4.19 -7.64
C PHE A 199 11.06 4.25 -8.97
N LEU A 200 9.75 4.55 -8.90
CA LEU A 200 8.92 4.70 -10.09
C LEU A 200 9.36 5.89 -10.97
N ILE A 201 9.71 7.03 -10.37
CA ILE A 201 10.25 8.19 -11.08
C ILE A 201 11.54 7.80 -11.82
N ALA A 202 12.42 7.04 -11.18
CA ALA A 202 13.64 6.54 -11.81
C ALA A 202 13.33 5.63 -13.01
N SER A 203 12.37 4.73 -12.86
CA SER A 203 11.90 3.87 -13.96
C SER A 203 11.43 4.69 -15.16
N PHE A 204 10.60 5.72 -14.93
CA PHE A 204 10.08 6.56 -16.01
C PHE A 204 11.17 7.36 -16.71
N ARG A 205 12.12 7.90 -15.93
CA ARG A 205 13.29 8.59 -16.48
C ARG A 205 14.20 7.65 -17.29
N SER A 206 14.37 6.42 -16.81
CA SER A 206 15.12 5.40 -17.57
C SER A 206 14.43 5.05 -18.89
N LEU A 207 13.10 4.95 -18.91
CA LEU A 207 12.32 4.72 -20.13
C LEU A 207 12.41 5.90 -21.14
N SER A 208 12.52 7.13 -20.64
CA SER A 208 12.72 8.32 -21.47
C SER A 208 14.18 8.54 -21.91
N GLY A 209 15.11 7.68 -21.50
CA GLY A 209 16.55 7.80 -21.81
C GLY A 209 17.34 8.76 -20.92
N ASP A 210 16.72 9.38 -19.92
CA ASP A 210 17.40 10.29 -18.98
C ASP A 210 18.03 9.51 -17.82
N TYR A 211 19.07 8.73 -18.14
CA TYR A 211 19.74 7.85 -17.18
C TYR A 211 20.40 8.61 -16.03
N GLY A 212 20.87 9.84 -16.29
CA GLY A 212 21.45 10.69 -15.25
C GLY A 212 20.46 11.02 -14.13
N LYS A 213 19.26 11.48 -14.51
CA LYS A 213 18.21 11.77 -13.54
C LYS A 213 17.57 10.49 -12.96
N ALA A 214 17.52 9.38 -13.74
CA ALA A 214 17.07 8.09 -13.24
C ALA A 214 17.96 7.63 -12.07
N ARG A 215 19.28 7.75 -12.20
CA ARG A 215 20.25 7.45 -11.13
C ARG A 215 19.99 8.31 -9.88
N GLN A 216 19.85 9.63 -10.04
CA GLN A 216 19.57 10.55 -8.93
C GLN A 216 18.27 10.18 -8.18
N ALA A 217 17.24 9.77 -8.91
CA ALA A 217 15.99 9.33 -8.32
C ALA A 217 16.17 8.03 -7.51
N LEU A 218 16.99 7.07 -8.01
CA LEU A 218 17.32 5.85 -7.24
C LEU A 218 18.18 6.15 -6.01
N GLU A 219 19.08 7.13 -6.08
CA GLU A 219 19.83 7.58 -4.90
C GLU A 219 18.88 8.10 -3.82
N SER A 220 17.80 8.80 -4.21
CA SER A 220 16.75 9.24 -3.30
C SER A 220 15.95 8.06 -2.73
N ALA A 221 15.53 7.10 -3.56
CA ALA A 221 14.84 5.88 -3.11
C ALA A 221 15.67 5.13 -2.07
N ILE A 222 16.96 4.86 -2.38
CA ILE A 222 17.94 4.22 -1.48
C ILE A 222 18.06 4.97 -0.14
N ALA A 223 18.05 6.31 -0.16
CA ALA A 223 18.15 7.10 1.05
C ALA A 223 16.92 6.93 1.96
N PHE A 224 15.72 6.91 1.37
CA PHE A 224 14.48 6.67 2.09
C PHE A 224 14.37 5.23 2.62
N ASP A 225 14.68 4.22 1.80
CA ASP A 225 14.62 2.81 2.23
C ASP A 225 15.64 2.50 3.34
N ARG A 226 16.83 3.12 3.31
CA ARG A 226 17.77 3.04 4.43
C ARG A 226 17.22 3.65 5.71
N ARG A 227 16.52 4.77 5.60
CA ARG A 227 15.93 5.47 6.76
C ARG A 227 14.88 4.63 7.48
N VAL A 228 14.12 3.82 6.74
CA VAL A 228 13.05 2.96 7.27
C VAL A 228 13.46 1.49 7.42
N GLU A 229 14.74 1.18 7.19
CA GLU A 229 15.30 -0.17 7.27
C GLU A 229 14.57 -1.19 6.37
N ASN A 230 14.07 -0.73 5.21
CA ASN A 230 13.45 -1.58 4.21
C ASN A 230 14.50 -2.24 3.31
N SER A 231 15.06 -3.34 3.78
CA SER A 231 16.11 -4.07 3.04
C SER A 231 15.63 -4.63 1.71
N TRP A 232 14.35 -5.03 1.61
CA TRP A 232 13.78 -5.51 0.34
C TRP A 232 13.69 -4.39 -0.70
N GLY A 233 13.20 -3.22 -0.33
CA GLY A 233 13.19 -2.02 -1.18
C GLY A 233 14.60 -1.66 -1.61
N LEU A 234 15.54 -1.61 -0.66
CA LEU A 234 16.95 -1.29 -0.91
C LEU A 234 17.60 -2.26 -1.92
N ALA A 235 17.30 -3.56 -1.85
CA ALA A 235 17.81 -4.54 -2.81
C ALA A 235 17.27 -4.29 -4.23
N ASN A 236 15.97 -3.98 -4.34
CA ASN A 236 15.33 -3.65 -5.63
C ASN A 236 15.87 -2.35 -6.21
N ASP A 237 16.11 -1.33 -5.39
CA ASP A 237 16.72 -0.07 -5.82
C ASP A 237 18.14 -0.29 -6.39
N TRP A 238 18.96 -1.08 -5.72
CA TRP A 238 20.29 -1.41 -6.23
C TRP A 238 20.24 -2.22 -7.52
N ARG A 239 19.27 -3.14 -7.67
CA ARG A 239 19.05 -3.87 -8.92
C ARG A 239 18.67 -2.91 -10.04
N ALA A 240 17.72 -2.01 -9.80
CA ALA A 240 17.32 -0.98 -10.77
C ALA A 240 18.46 -0.01 -11.09
N MET A 241 19.31 0.32 -10.11
CA MET A 241 20.54 1.11 -10.32
C MET A 241 21.45 0.41 -11.32
N GLY A 242 21.65 -0.90 -11.19
CA GLY A 242 22.38 -1.71 -12.14
C GLY A 242 21.82 -1.64 -13.55
N ASP A 243 20.47 -1.77 -13.69
CA ASP A 243 19.78 -1.66 -14.97
C ASP A 243 19.98 -0.28 -15.63
N VAL A 244 19.88 0.80 -14.85
CA VAL A 244 20.07 2.19 -15.33
C VAL A 244 21.51 2.42 -15.78
N GLN A 245 22.49 2.01 -14.98
CA GLN A 245 23.92 2.18 -15.31
C GLN A 245 24.32 1.36 -16.53
N LYS A 246 23.79 0.14 -16.67
CA LYS A 246 23.98 -0.69 -17.86
C LYS A 246 23.47 -0.01 -19.12
N LYS A 247 22.25 0.53 -19.10
CA LYS A 247 21.67 1.30 -20.22
C LYS A 247 22.46 2.57 -20.52
N ALA A 248 23.08 3.17 -19.52
CA ALA A 248 23.97 4.32 -19.67
C ALA A 248 25.38 3.96 -20.22
N GLY A 249 25.70 2.66 -20.36
CA GLY A 249 27.00 2.17 -20.83
C GLY A 249 28.07 2.04 -19.72
N ASP A 250 27.73 2.32 -18.47
CA ASP A 250 28.64 2.21 -17.33
C ASP A 250 28.58 0.78 -16.74
N ARG A 251 29.34 -0.12 -17.37
CA ARG A 251 29.37 -1.54 -17.01
C ARG A 251 29.98 -1.81 -15.64
N GLU A 252 30.96 -1.03 -15.23
CA GLU A 252 31.63 -1.23 -13.93
C GLU A 252 30.69 -0.89 -12.78
N SER A 253 30.08 0.28 -12.80
CA SER A 253 29.09 0.68 -11.81
C SER A 253 27.86 -0.24 -11.80
N SER A 254 27.41 -0.69 -12.98
CA SER A 254 26.31 -1.63 -13.13
C SER A 254 26.58 -2.95 -12.40
N ARG A 255 27.77 -3.54 -12.64
CA ARG A 255 28.22 -4.76 -11.94
C ARG A 255 28.24 -4.57 -10.42
N ALA A 256 28.78 -3.46 -9.95
CA ALA A 256 28.83 -3.15 -8.52
C ALA A 256 27.43 -3.05 -7.91
N ALA A 257 26.49 -2.42 -8.61
CA ALA A 257 25.10 -2.27 -8.16
C ALA A 257 24.38 -3.64 -8.08
N TYR A 258 24.47 -4.48 -9.12
CA TYR A 258 23.89 -5.84 -9.09
C TYR A 258 24.50 -6.71 -8.00
N THR A 259 25.82 -6.63 -7.77
CA THR A 259 26.48 -7.37 -6.70
C THR A 259 25.94 -6.96 -5.32
N ARG A 260 25.72 -5.65 -5.11
CA ARG A 260 25.09 -5.16 -3.86
C ARG A 260 23.65 -5.67 -3.71
N ALA A 261 22.84 -5.59 -4.76
CA ALA A 261 21.48 -6.13 -4.75
C ALA A 261 21.46 -7.61 -4.36
N ALA A 262 22.31 -8.42 -5.01
CA ALA A 262 22.41 -9.85 -4.74
C ALA A 262 22.87 -10.14 -3.29
N GLY A 263 23.78 -9.35 -2.74
CA GLY A 263 24.22 -9.48 -1.35
C GLY A 263 23.08 -9.24 -0.36
N ILE A 264 22.25 -8.21 -0.62
CA ILE A 264 21.10 -7.91 0.25
C ILE A 264 20.01 -8.99 0.09
N PHE A 265 19.69 -9.42 -1.13
CA PHE A 265 18.72 -10.49 -1.36
C PHE A 265 19.11 -11.80 -0.65
N ARG A 266 20.42 -12.19 -0.67
CA ARG A 266 20.88 -13.35 0.09
C ARG A 266 20.72 -13.17 1.59
N ALA A 267 20.99 -11.98 2.12
CA ALA A 267 20.79 -11.70 3.54
C ALA A 267 19.31 -11.73 3.96
N LEU A 268 18.38 -11.67 2.99
CA LEU A 268 16.94 -11.84 3.17
C LEU A 268 16.46 -13.28 2.86
N ASP A 269 17.37 -14.23 2.64
CA ASP A 269 17.07 -15.60 2.21
C ASP A 269 16.31 -15.70 0.87
N LEU A 270 16.48 -14.69 -0.03
CA LEU A 270 15.84 -14.59 -1.34
C LEU A 270 16.83 -15.01 -2.45
N GLU A 271 17.22 -16.29 -2.47
CA GLU A 271 18.27 -16.82 -3.37
C GLU A 271 17.94 -16.66 -4.86
N GLU A 272 16.68 -16.84 -5.25
CA GLU A 272 16.25 -16.65 -6.66
C GLU A 272 16.42 -15.19 -7.10
N ALA A 273 16.05 -14.23 -6.27
CA ALA A 273 16.23 -12.81 -6.56
C ALA A 273 17.72 -12.41 -6.61
N ALA A 274 18.53 -13.02 -5.76
CA ALA A 274 19.99 -12.84 -5.79
C ALA A 274 20.60 -13.38 -7.08
N ALA A 275 20.17 -14.57 -7.53
CA ALA A 275 20.62 -15.17 -8.78
C ALA A 275 20.17 -14.35 -10.00
N ASP A 276 18.92 -13.84 -10.01
CA ASP A 276 18.43 -12.92 -11.05
C ASP A 276 19.32 -11.66 -11.13
N ALA A 277 19.62 -11.03 -9.99
CA ALA A 277 20.46 -9.84 -9.98
C ALA A 277 21.86 -10.11 -10.56
N LEU A 278 22.48 -11.24 -10.24
CA LEU A 278 23.82 -11.61 -10.77
C LEU A 278 23.77 -11.97 -12.26
N SER A 279 22.74 -12.64 -12.74
CA SER A 279 22.60 -13.02 -14.13
C SER A 279 22.57 -11.81 -15.08
N ARG A 280 22.13 -10.66 -14.57
CA ARG A 280 22.07 -9.39 -15.33
C ARG A 280 23.45 -8.76 -15.57
N ILE A 281 24.50 -9.19 -14.88
CA ILE A 281 25.86 -8.68 -15.04
C ILE A 281 26.39 -9.01 -16.44
N ASP A 282 26.19 -10.24 -16.89
CA ASP A 282 26.78 -10.77 -18.11
C ASP A 282 25.80 -10.77 -19.31
N ALA A 283 24.48 -10.51 -19.06
CA ALA A 283 23.47 -10.35 -20.08
C ALA A 283 23.59 -9.00 -20.81
#